data_682722f088107749831dfc8cf163003f
#
_entry.id   682722f088107749831dfc8cf163003f
#
_cell.length_a   1.000
_cell.length_b   1.000
_cell.length_c   1.000
_cell.angle_alpha   90.00
_cell.angle_beta   90.00
_cell.angle_gamma   90.00
#
_symmetry.space_group_name_H-M   'P 1'
#
loop_
_entity.id
_entity.type
_entity.pdbx_description
1 polymer ?
#
loop_
_entity_poly.entity_id
_entity_poly.type
_entity_poly.pdbx_seq_one_letter_code
_entity_poly.pdbx_strand_id
1 'polypeptide(L)' 'EADAYYTGQIIEQALKEANMTQEELARKIGSNKSYISRVETGKTEPKVSTFYRIAAALGLTVELTPA' A
#
# COMPACT_ATOMS: atom_id res chain seq x y z
N GLU A 1 5.86 -17.68 2.30
CA GLU A 1 4.53 -17.07 2.35
C GLU A 1 4.35 -16.07 1.22
N ALA A 2 3.17 -16.05 0.65
CA ALA A 2 2.86 -15.14 -0.44
C ALA A 2 2.25 -13.83 0.05
N ASP A 3 2.27 -13.59 1.35
CA ASP A 3 1.49 -12.51 1.93
C ASP A 3 1.97 -11.13 1.49
N ALA A 4 3.29 -10.92 1.42
CA ALA A 4 3.81 -9.63 1.02
C ALA A 4 3.46 -9.31 -0.43
N TYR A 5 3.53 -10.32 -1.29
CA TYR A 5 3.17 -10.13 -2.69
C TYR A 5 1.67 -9.82 -2.82
N TYR A 6 0.85 -10.55 -2.08
CA TYR A 6 -0.59 -10.36 -2.12
C TYR A 6 -0.97 -8.96 -1.64
N THR A 7 -0.35 -8.53 -0.53
CA THR A 7 -0.57 -7.18 -0.02
C THR A 7 -0.19 -6.15 -1.06
N GLY A 8 0.93 -6.36 -1.74
CA GLY A 8 1.38 -5.44 -2.77
C GLY A 8 0.41 -5.35 -3.93
N GLN A 9 -0.19 -6.48 -4.31
CA GLN A 9 -1.17 -6.47 -5.40
C GLN A 9 -2.43 -5.71 -5.03
N ILE A 10 -2.85 -5.80 -3.77
CA ILE A 10 -4.01 -5.03 -3.30
C ILE A 10 -3.70 -3.55 -3.40
N ILE A 11 -2.50 -3.14 -2.98
CA ILE A 11 -2.11 -1.74 -3.04
C ILE A 11 -2.04 -1.26 -4.48
N GLU A 12 -1.48 -2.07 -5.36
CA GLU A 12 -1.39 -1.70 -6.78
C GLU A 12 -2.78 -1.48 -7.37
N GLN A 13 -3.70 -2.39 -7.07
CA GLN A 13 -5.07 -2.27 -7.58
C GLN A 13 -5.75 -1.03 -7.02
N ALA A 14 -5.55 -0.76 -5.73
CA ALA A 14 -6.15 0.40 -5.10
C ALA A 14 -5.63 1.71 -5.70
N LEU A 15 -4.34 1.75 -6.05
CA LEU A 15 -3.78 2.92 -6.73
C LEU A 15 -4.47 3.17 -8.05
N LYS A 16 -4.68 2.12 -8.83
CA LYS A 16 -5.34 2.26 -10.13
C LYS A 16 -6.75 2.76 -9.96
N GLU A 17 -7.47 2.24 -8.98
CA GLU A 17 -8.86 2.66 -8.75
C GLU A 17 -8.94 4.09 -8.25
N ALA A 18 -7.90 4.55 -7.53
CA ALA A 18 -7.86 5.91 -7.02
C ALA A 18 -7.30 6.90 -8.04
N ASN A 19 -6.86 6.41 -9.21
CA ASN A 19 -6.21 7.25 -10.22
C ASN A 19 -4.98 7.94 -9.63
N MET A 20 -4.22 7.23 -8.82
CA MET A 20 -3.07 7.78 -8.12
C MET A 20 -1.80 7.09 -8.59
N THR A 21 -0.72 7.85 -8.75
CA THR A 21 0.56 7.27 -9.12
C THR A 21 1.31 6.81 -7.88
N GLN A 22 2.31 5.95 -8.09
CA GLN A 22 3.18 5.53 -7.00
C GLN A 22 3.87 6.73 -6.34
N GLU A 23 4.25 7.69 -7.17
CA GLU A 23 4.93 8.88 -6.67
C GLU A 23 4.01 9.73 -5.79
N GLU A 24 2.75 9.86 -6.20
CA GLU A 24 1.78 10.60 -5.41
C GLU A 24 1.53 9.93 -4.07
N LEU A 25 1.38 8.61 -4.09
CA LEU A 25 1.18 7.87 -2.84
C LEU A 25 2.38 8.02 -1.93
N ALA A 26 3.58 7.87 -2.50
CA ALA A 26 4.80 8.00 -1.71
C ALA A 26 4.88 9.35 -1.03
N ARG A 27 4.54 10.41 -1.78
CA ARG A 27 4.57 11.76 -1.22
C ARG A 27 3.58 11.89 -0.06
N LYS A 28 2.41 11.32 -0.21
CA LYS A 28 1.38 11.42 0.82
C LYS A 28 1.77 10.73 2.12
N ILE A 29 2.54 9.66 2.03
CA ILE A 29 2.93 8.92 3.23
C ILE A 29 4.34 9.27 3.70
N GLY A 30 4.98 10.24 3.05
CA GLY A 30 6.32 10.68 3.46
C GLY A 30 7.43 9.70 3.08
N SER A 31 7.26 9.01 1.96
CA SER A 31 8.22 8.02 1.51
C SER A 31 8.67 8.36 0.08
N ASN A 32 9.12 7.36 -0.67
CA ASN A 32 9.55 7.57 -2.05
C ASN A 32 8.99 6.48 -2.95
N LYS A 33 9.04 6.75 -4.25
CA LYS A 33 8.49 5.84 -5.26
C LYS A 33 9.13 4.47 -5.20
N SER A 34 10.43 4.43 -4.94
CA SER A 34 11.17 3.17 -4.88
C SER A 34 10.60 2.26 -3.78
N TYR A 35 10.26 2.85 -2.64
CA TYR A 35 9.66 2.08 -1.56
C TYR A 35 8.31 1.49 -1.97
N ILE A 36 7.47 2.32 -2.60
CA ILE A 36 6.15 1.85 -3.04
C ILE A 36 6.31 0.72 -4.06
N SER A 37 7.26 0.86 -4.97
CA SER A 37 7.50 -0.18 -5.96
C SER A 37 7.91 -1.50 -5.30
N ARG A 38 8.77 -1.43 -4.28
CA ARG A 38 9.20 -2.63 -3.57
C ARG A 38 8.04 -3.27 -2.80
N VAL A 39 7.15 -2.45 -2.25
CA VAL A 39 5.97 -2.98 -1.57
C VAL A 39 5.06 -3.69 -2.57
N GLU A 40 4.84 -3.09 -3.73
CA GLU A 40 3.95 -3.67 -4.73
C GLU A 40 4.46 -4.99 -5.28
N THR A 41 5.77 -5.15 -5.36
CA THR A 41 6.35 -6.38 -5.88
C THR A 41 6.62 -7.42 -4.80
N GLY A 42 6.29 -7.11 -3.55
CA GLY A 42 6.48 -8.05 -2.46
C GLY A 42 7.89 -8.14 -1.93
N LYS A 43 8.78 -7.25 -2.38
CA LYS A 43 10.17 -7.26 -1.92
C LYS A 43 10.32 -6.66 -0.54
N THR A 44 9.37 -5.86 -0.13
CA THR A 44 9.35 -5.23 1.19
C THR A 44 7.94 -5.33 1.72
N GLU A 45 7.81 -5.67 2.99
CA GLU A 45 6.52 -5.74 3.64
C GLU A 45 6.38 -4.49 4.51
N PRO A 46 5.32 -3.69 4.34
CA PRO A 46 5.16 -2.48 5.14
C PRO A 46 4.82 -2.84 6.58
N LYS A 47 5.28 -1.99 7.50
CA LYS A 47 4.85 -2.10 8.90
C LYS A 47 3.36 -1.82 8.96
N VAL A 48 2.72 -2.30 10.03
CA VAL A 48 1.28 -2.08 10.18
C VAL A 48 0.94 -0.60 10.14
N SER A 49 1.73 0.23 10.83
CA SER A 49 1.46 1.67 10.84
C SER A 49 1.57 2.26 9.44
N THR A 50 2.55 1.81 8.65
CA THR A 50 2.72 2.29 7.29
C THR A 50 1.57 1.81 6.41
N PHE A 51 1.13 0.58 6.62
CA PHE A 51 0.01 0.04 5.86
C PHE A 51 -1.26 0.87 6.10
N TYR A 52 -1.52 1.26 7.33
CA TYR A 52 -2.67 2.12 7.62
C TYR A 52 -2.54 3.48 6.98
N ARG A 53 -1.31 4.03 6.92
CA ARG A 53 -1.09 5.30 6.22
C ARG A 53 -1.39 5.18 4.74
N ILE A 54 -0.93 4.08 4.14
CA ILE A 54 -1.20 3.82 2.72
C ILE A 54 -2.70 3.74 2.48
N ALA A 55 -3.41 2.99 3.31
CA ALA A 55 -4.85 2.86 3.17
C ALA A 55 -5.54 4.22 3.28
N ALA A 56 -5.14 5.02 4.27
CA ALA A 56 -5.74 6.34 4.47
C ALA A 56 -5.47 7.24 3.27
N ALA A 57 -4.26 7.19 2.73
CA ALA A 57 -3.91 8.02 1.57
C ALA A 57 -4.73 7.64 0.34
N LEU A 58 -5.16 6.39 0.27
CA LEU A 58 -5.97 5.90 -0.84
C LEU A 58 -7.47 6.04 -0.58
N GLY A 59 -7.85 6.59 0.56
CA GLY A 59 -9.26 6.76 0.89
C GLY A 59 -9.94 5.48 1.32
N LEU A 60 -9.17 4.50 1.77
CA LEU A 60 -9.70 3.20 2.17
C LEU A 60 -9.82 3.11 3.69
N THR A 61 -10.75 2.29 4.12
CA THR A 61 -10.92 1.97 5.53
C THR A 61 -10.48 0.53 5.76
N VAL A 62 -9.67 0.32 6.80
CA VAL A 62 -9.23 -1.01 7.17
C VAL A 62 -10.13 -1.50 8.30
N GLU A 63 -10.81 -2.62 8.07
CA GLU A 63 -11.69 -3.20 9.06
C GLU A 63 -11.16 -4.54 9.52
N LEU A 64 -11.23 -4.76 10.83
CA LEU A 64 -10.83 -6.02 11.43
C LEU A 64 -12.09 -6.72 11.90
N THR A 65 -12.37 -7.90 11.34
CA THR A 65 -13.53 -8.68 11.70
C THR A 65 -13.09 -9.93 12.46
N PRO A 66 -13.84 -10.33 13.48
CA PRO A 66 -13.52 -11.58 14.17
C PRO A 66 -13.64 -12.77 13.23
N ALA A 67 -12.78 -13.75 13.43
CA ALA A 67 -12.79 -14.96 12.63
C ALA A 67 -14.01 -15.82 12.91
#